data_a3bad2350377407bf8a54a11302bcea9
#
_entry.id   a3bad2350377407bf8a54a11302bcea9
#
_cell.length_a   1.000
_cell.length_b   1.000
_cell.length_c   1.000
_cell.angle_alpha   90.00
_cell.angle_beta   90.00
_cell.angle_gamma   90.00
#
_symmetry.space_group_name_H-M   'P 1'
#
loop_
_entity.id
_entity.type
_entity.pdbx_description
1 polymer ?
#
loop_
_entity_poly.entity_id
_entity_poly.type
_entity_poly.pdbx_seq_one_letter_code
_entity_poly.pdbx_strand_id
1 'polypeptide(L)'
;MLGCFVGANPDKYNPGIAKHVMRQPFRYIIHSSGWVILKFEDHAQKEQAIAGGPYIIKGKVFVLKEVPKLFSFGKEEITKVPVWVRLVSLPMELWNCGAISEIASYIGRPILIDDFTLLKSKIEYGRVLVEVDLKSNLPTTIKVKGEDE
;
A
#
# COMPACT_ATOMS: atom_id res chain seq x y z
N MET A 1 -9.78 6.81 7.04
CA MET A 1 -9.17 6.05 5.92
C MET A 1 -10.25 5.72 4.90
N LEU A 2 -9.90 5.73 3.63
CA LEU A 2 -10.77 5.35 2.53
C LEU A 2 -10.42 3.96 2.04
N GLY A 3 -11.44 3.15 1.78
CA GLY A 3 -11.30 1.88 1.10
C GLY A 3 -12.19 1.83 -0.13
N CYS A 4 -11.77 1.13 -1.14
CA CYS A 4 -12.56 0.92 -2.35
C CYS A 4 -12.18 -0.38 -3.06
N PHE A 5 -13.11 -0.90 -3.82
CA PHE A 5 -12.87 -2.03 -4.71
C PHE A 5 -12.48 -1.54 -6.09
N VAL A 6 -11.34 -1.99 -6.58
CA VAL A 6 -10.86 -1.64 -7.93
C VAL A 6 -11.71 -2.37 -8.97
N GLY A 7 -12.29 -1.62 -9.91
CA GLY A 7 -13.03 -2.16 -11.03
C GLY A 7 -14.36 -2.84 -10.68
N ALA A 8 -14.94 -2.58 -9.52
CA ALA A 8 -16.17 -3.22 -9.07
C ALA A 8 -17.31 -2.22 -8.86
N ASN A 9 -18.55 -2.66 -9.14
CA ASN A 9 -19.72 -1.93 -8.73
C ASN A 9 -19.90 -2.04 -7.20
N PRO A 10 -19.97 -0.92 -6.48
CA PRO A 10 -20.01 -0.89 -5.01
C PRO A 10 -21.21 -1.59 -4.40
N ASP A 11 -22.32 -1.64 -5.11
CA ASP A 11 -23.60 -2.17 -4.60
C ASP A 11 -23.59 -3.69 -4.35
N LYS A 12 -22.54 -4.39 -4.80
CA LYS A 12 -22.45 -5.87 -4.70
C LYS A 12 -21.57 -6.36 -3.56
N TYR A 13 -20.88 -5.48 -2.83
CA TYR A 13 -19.90 -5.91 -1.83
C TYR A 13 -20.21 -5.37 -0.45
N ASN A 14 -20.33 -6.29 0.51
CA ASN A 14 -20.46 -5.94 1.91
C ASN A 14 -19.08 -5.68 2.54
N PRO A 15 -18.78 -4.43 2.95
CA PRO A 15 -17.50 -4.11 3.59
C PRO A 15 -17.28 -4.84 4.91
N GLY A 16 -18.34 -5.37 5.52
CA GLY A 16 -18.25 -6.21 6.72
C GLY A 16 -17.36 -7.43 6.53
N ILE A 17 -17.26 -7.96 5.30
CA ILE A 17 -16.35 -9.07 4.97
C ILE A 17 -14.89 -8.63 5.11
N ALA A 18 -14.58 -7.37 4.84
CA ALA A 18 -13.23 -6.84 4.99
C ALA A 18 -12.73 -6.93 6.44
N LYS A 19 -13.62 -6.88 7.44
CA LYS A 19 -13.23 -7.05 8.86
C LYS A 19 -12.53 -8.39 9.13
N HIS A 20 -13.01 -9.46 8.53
CA HIS A 20 -12.42 -10.79 8.70
C HIS A 20 -11.06 -10.90 7.99
N VAL A 21 -10.92 -10.24 6.85
CA VAL A 21 -9.68 -10.29 6.06
C VAL A 21 -8.60 -9.39 6.66
N MET A 22 -8.96 -8.19 7.11
CA MET A 22 -8.01 -7.24 7.68
C MET A 22 -7.58 -7.57 9.11
N ARG A 23 -8.33 -8.40 9.82
CA ARG A 23 -8.08 -8.79 11.22
C ARG A 23 -7.97 -7.60 12.19
N GLN A 24 -8.50 -6.45 11.80
CA GLN A 24 -8.51 -5.22 12.59
C GLN A 24 -9.94 -4.77 12.83
N PRO A 25 -10.29 -4.33 14.04
CA PRO A 25 -11.61 -3.73 14.29
C PRO A 25 -11.68 -2.36 13.61
N PHE A 26 -12.76 -2.10 12.90
CA PHE A 26 -13.06 -0.79 12.34
C PHE A 26 -14.58 -0.58 12.20
N ARG A 27 -14.97 0.67 12.15
CA ARG A 27 -16.32 1.07 11.73
C ARG A 27 -16.26 1.51 10.28
N TYR A 28 -17.34 1.36 9.54
CA TYR A 28 -17.36 1.77 8.14
C TYR A 28 -18.66 2.50 7.78
N ILE A 29 -18.53 3.40 6.80
CA ILE A 29 -19.63 4.12 6.18
C ILE A 29 -19.49 3.94 4.67
N ILE A 30 -20.57 3.51 4.02
CA ILE A 30 -20.60 3.34 2.57
C ILE A 30 -21.17 4.61 1.94
N HIS A 31 -20.48 5.13 0.94
CA HIS A 31 -20.97 6.24 0.12
C HIS A 31 -21.49 5.72 -1.22
N SER A 32 -22.51 6.38 -1.78
CA SER A 32 -23.12 6.00 -3.06
C SER A 32 -22.16 6.02 -4.26
N SER A 33 -21.03 6.73 -4.14
CA SER A 33 -19.96 6.71 -5.16
C SER A 33 -19.14 5.42 -5.20
N GLY A 34 -19.37 4.49 -4.25
CA GLY A 34 -18.60 3.27 -4.12
C GLY A 34 -17.41 3.35 -3.16
N TRP A 35 -17.15 4.52 -2.63
CA TRP A 35 -16.17 4.68 -1.57
C TRP A 35 -16.69 4.19 -0.23
N VAL A 36 -15.82 3.59 0.53
CA VAL A 36 -16.09 3.16 1.90
C VAL A 36 -15.14 3.92 2.82
N ILE A 37 -15.70 4.64 3.79
CA ILE A 37 -14.90 5.30 4.82
C ILE A 37 -14.71 4.29 5.95
N LEU A 38 -13.47 4.05 6.31
CA LEU A 38 -13.09 3.17 7.41
C LEU A 38 -12.54 4.02 8.56
N LYS A 39 -13.09 3.81 9.75
CA LYS A 39 -12.65 4.48 10.97
C LYS A 39 -12.04 3.44 11.90
N PHE A 40 -10.77 3.63 12.22
CA PHE A 40 -10.04 2.85 13.22
C PHE A 40 -10.02 3.58 14.56
N GLU A 41 -9.85 2.85 15.64
CA GLU A 41 -9.83 3.43 16.99
C GLU A 41 -8.50 4.16 17.26
N ASP A 42 -7.40 3.64 16.73
CA ASP A 42 -6.08 4.23 16.89
C ASP A 42 -5.27 4.23 15.59
N HIS A 43 -4.16 4.96 15.62
CA HIS A 43 -3.27 5.11 14.47
C HIS A 43 -2.54 3.79 14.15
N ALA A 44 -2.18 3.00 15.16
CA ALA A 44 -1.48 1.74 14.98
C ALA A 44 -2.32 0.72 14.20
N GLN A 45 -3.61 0.61 14.52
CA GLN A 45 -4.55 -0.24 13.77
C GLN A 45 -4.69 0.20 12.31
N LYS A 46 -4.74 1.53 12.08
CA LYS A 46 -4.76 2.10 10.73
C LYS A 46 -3.52 1.71 9.94
N GLU A 47 -2.32 1.87 10.51
CA GLU A 47 -1.07 1.52 9.86
C GLU A 47 -0.97 0.02 9.58
N GLN A 48 -1.37 -0.82 10.50
CA GLN A 48 -1.41 -2.27 10.29
C GLN A 48 -2.38 -2.66 9.17
N ALA A 49 -3.52 -2.00 9.05
CA ALA A 49 -4.46 -2.23 7.98
C ALA A 49 -3.87 -1.83 6.62
N ILE A 50 -3.18 -0.69 6.52
CA ILE A 50 -2.49 -0.28 5.29
C ILE A 50 -1.37 -1.27 4.93
N ALA A 51 -0.56 -1.66 5.90
CA ALA A 51 0.55 -2.59 5.70
C ALA A 51 0.10 -3.99 5.26
N GLY A 52 -1.07 -4.44 5.71
CA GLY A 52 -1.65 -5.72 5.31
C GLY A 52 -2.25 -5.76 3.90
N GLY A 53 -2.46 -4.60 3.29
CA GLY A 53 -3.06 -4.50 1.95
C GLY A 53 -2.04 -4.59 0.79
N PRO A 54 -2.50 -4.58 -0.46
CA PRO A 54 -3.90 -4.63 -0.88
C PRO A 54 -4.57 -5.98 -0.53
N TYR A 55 -5.87 -5.93 -0.25
CA TYR A 55 -6.63 -7.11 0.14
C TYR A 55 -7.37 -7.70 -1.05
N ILE A 56 -7.48 -9.04 -1.10
CA ILE A 56 -8.32 -9.72 -2.07
C ILE A 56 -9.57 -10.22 -1.34
N ILE A 57 -10.70 -9.68 -1.71
CA ILE A 57 -11.99 -10.00 -1.12
C ILE A 57 -12.91 -10.54 -2.24
N LYS A 58 -13.27 -11.81 -2.14
CA LYS A 58 -14.09 -12.50 -3.16
C LYS A 58 -13.55 -12.32 -4.61
N GLY A 59 -12.22 -12.42 -4.77
CA GLY A 59 -11.58 -12.30 -6.07
C GLY A 59 -11.45 -10.86 -6.59
N LYS A 60 -11.80 -9.86 -5.78
CA LYS A 60 -11.64 -8.44 -6.12
C LYS A 60 -10.61 -7.77 -5.23
N VAL A 61 -9.84 -6.88 -5.80
CA VAL A 61 -8.84 -6.11 -5.07
C VAL A 61 -9.52 -4.98 -4.30
N PHE A 62 -9.31 -4.96 -2.99
CA PHE A 62 -9.75 -3.90 -2.10
C PHE A 62 -8.54 -3.10 -1.65
N VAL A 63 -8.53 -1.81 -1.97
CA VAL A 63 -7.42 -0.91 -1.70
C VAL A 63 -7.80 0.06 -0.60
N LEU A 64 -6.88 0.26 0.34
CA LEU A 64 -6.97 1.29 1.37
C LEU A 64 -6.07 2.46 1.02
N LYS A 65 -6.55 3.68 1.24
CA LYS A 65 -5.73 4.88 1.20
C LYS A 65 -6.14 5.86 2.31
N GLU A 66 -5.23 6.72 2.70
CA GLU A 66 -5.56 7.81 3.61
C GLU A 66 -6.51 8.81 2.93
N VAL A 67 -7.38 9.42 3.74
CA VAL A 67 -8.26 10.47 3.24
C VAL A 67 -7.43 11.72 2.98
N PRO A 68 -7.32 12.19 1.72
CA PRO A 68 -6.61 13.42 1.43
C PRO A 68 -7.35 14.63 2.02
N LYS A 69 -6.62 15.72 2.25
CA LYS A 69 -7.25 17.00 2.60
C LYS A 69 -8.19 17.43 1.48
N LEU A 70 -9.33 17.98 1.85
CA LEU A 70 -10.36 18.45 0.91
C LEU A 70 -10.91 17.35 -0.01
N PHE A 71 -10.90 16.10 0.46
CA PHE A 71 -11.45 14.98 -0.28
C PHE A 71 -12.95 15.19 -0.56
N SER A 72 -13.35 15.01 -1.82
CA SER A 72 -14.75 14.97 -2.23
C SER A 72 -15.08 13.60 -2.83
N PHE A 73 -16.29 13.12 -2.61
CA PHE A 73 -16.76 11.83 -3.14
C PHE A 73 -17.12 11.88 -4.63
N GLY A 74 -16.28 12.52 -5.43
CA GLY A 74 -16.43 12.47 -6.89
C GLY A 74 -16.07 11.10 -7.48
N LYS A 75 -16.32 10.90 -8.76
CA LYS A 75 -15.76 9.78 -9.52
C LYS A 75 -14.27 10.00 -9.75
N GLU A 76 -13.48 9.88 -8.70
CA GLU A 76 -12.03 9.80 -8.86
C GLU A 76 -11.67 8.40 -9.33
N GLU A 77 -11.01 8.34 -10.46
CA GLU A 77 -10.38 7.11 -10.91
C GLU A 77 -9.23 6.78 -9.97
N ILE A 78 -9.24 5.56 -9.42
CA ILE A 78 -8.14 5.11 -8.57
C ILE A 78 -6.94 4.86 -9.46
N THR A 79 -6.00 5.79 -9.41
CA THR A 79 -4.76 5.69 -10.18
C THR A 79 -3.59 5.23 -9.32
N LYS A 80 -3.66 5.44 -8.01
CA LYS A 80 -2.58 5.12 -7.07
C LYS A 80 -3.01 4.05 -6.08
N VAL A 81 -2.20 3.03 -5.95
CA VAL A 81 -2.44 1.90 -5.04
C VAL A 81 -1.18 1.54 -4.27
N PRO A 82 -1.28 1.14 -2.98
CA PRO A 82 -0.16 0.60 -2.24
C PRO A 82 0.12 -0.84 -2.68
N VAL A 83 1.36 -1.15 -2.98
CA VAL A 83 1.83 -2.51 -3.30
C VAL A 83 3.12 -2.81 -2.58
N TRP A 84 3.30 -4.08 -2.21
CA TRP A 84 4.57 -4.57 -1.70
C TRP A 84 5.54 -4.85 -2.83
N VAL A 85 6.67 -4.16 -2.80
CA VAL A 85 7.75 -4.31 -3.78
C VAL A 85 8.88 -5.11 -3.16
N ARG A 86 9.43 -6.04 -3.93
CA ARG A 86 10.63 -6.80 -3.58
C ARG A 86 11.83 -6.19 -4.27
N LEU A 87 12.83 -5.81 -3.48
CA LEU A 87 14.13 -5.37 -3.95
C LEU A 87 15.07 -6.57 -3.97
N VAL A 88 15.17 -7.21 -5.12
CA VAL A 88 15.99 -8.41 -5.31
C VAL A 88 17.45 -8.00 -5.55
N SER A 89 18.38 -8.78 -5.04
CA SER A 89 19.83 -8.53 -5.19
C SER A 89 20.29 -7.18 -4.61
N LEU A 90 19.66 -6.76 -3.51
CA LEU A 90 20.05 -5.53 -2.82
C LEU A 90 21.42 -5.71 -2.15
N PRO A 91 22.44 -4.89 -2.48
CA PRO A 91 23.73 -4.92 -1.82
C PRO A 91 23.60 -4.69 -0.29
N MET A 92 24.41 -5.38 0.50
CA MET A 92 24.34 -5.30 1.97
C MET A 92 24.52 -3.88 2.51
N GLU A 93 25.33 -3.08 1.85
CA GLU A 93 25.57 -1.67 2.19
C GLU A 93 24.31 -0.81 2.11
N LEU A 94 23.37 -1.20 1.24
CA LEU A 94 22.10 -0.49 1.02
C LEU A 94 20.96 -1.00 1.92
N TRP A 95 21.24 -1.95 2.81
CA TRP A 95 20.24 -2.47 3.76
C TRP A 95 20.02 -1.52 4.94
N ASN A 96 19.57 -0.33 4.65
CA ASN A 96 19.19 0.67 5.65
C ASN A 96 17.96 1.45 5.18
N CYS A 97 17.28 2.08 6.12
CA CYS A 97 16.02 2.79 5.88
C CYS A 97 16.14 3.86 4.79
N GLY A 98 17.22 4.64 4.81
CA GLY A 98 17.43 5.74 3.88
C GLY A 98 17.61 5.24 2.45
N ALA A 99 18.52 4.30 2.23
CA ALA A 99 18.81 3.75 0.91
C ALA A 99 17.61 3.00 0.32
N ILE A 100 16.93 2.18 1.12
CA ILE A 100 15.72 1.46 0.67
C ILE A 100 14.61 2.43 0.29
N SER A 101 14.38 3.47 1.08
CA SER A 101 13.38 4.50 0.78
C SER A 101 13.73 5.29 -0.48
N GLU A 102 14.99 5.62 -0.68
CA GLU A 102 15.48 6.31 -1.87
C GLU A 102 15.26 5.45 -3.13
N ILE A 103 15.65 4.19 -3.09
CA ILE A 103 15.44 3.25 -4.20
C ILE A 103 13.95 3.10 -4.49
N ALA A 104 13.12 2.93 -3.46
CA ALA A 104 11.67 2.81 -3.62
C ALA A 104 11.02 4.07 -4.20
N SER A 105 11.61 5.25 -3.98
CA SER A 105 11.11 6.52 -4.53
C SER A 105 11.12 6.59 -6.05
N TYR A 106 11.95 5.80 -6.71
CA TYR A 106 11.96 5.68 -8.18
C TYR A 106 10.76 4.86 -8.72
N ILE A 107 10.10 4.11 -7.85
CA ILE A 107 8.93 3.30 -8.19
C ILE A 107 7.65 4.05 -7.88
N GLY A 108 7.62 4.74 -6.76
CA GLY A 108 6.48 5.49 -6.27
C GLY A 108 6.77 6.12 -4.91
N ARG A 109 5.75 6.42 -4.14
CA ARG A 109 5.91 7.00 -2.81
C ARG A 109 6.10 5.88 -1.76
N PRO A 110 7.26 5.77 -1.11
CA PRO A 110 7.45 4.80 -0.03
C PRO A 110 6.51 5.07 1.14
N ILE A 111 5.88 4.03 1.67
CA ILE A 111 4.96 4.13 2.81
C ILE A 111 5.59 3.47 4.04
N LEU A 112 6.07 2.24 3.90
CA LEU A 112 6.52 1.40 5.00
C LEU A 112 7.58 0.42 4.52
N ILE A 113 8.59 0.18 5.34
CA ILE A 113 9.57 -0.89 5.14
C ILE A 113 9.19 -2.05 6.06
N ASP A 114 9.22 -3.27 5.52
CA ASP A 114 8.92 -4.48 6.28
C ASP A 114 9.92 -4.69 7.43
N ASP A 115 9.42 -5.10 8.59
CA ASP A 115 10.23 -5.29 9.79
C ASP A 115 11.35 -6.34 9.58
N PHE A 116 11.07 -7.43 8.86
CA PHE A 116 12.09 -8.43 8.53
C PHE A 116 13.21 -7.85 7.67
N THR A 117 12.90 -6.89 6.81
CA THR A 117 13.87 -6.15 6.01
C THR A 117 14.74 -5.26 6.90
N LEU A 118 14.12 -4.48 7.79
CA LEU A 118 14.84 -3.60 8.73
C LEU A 118 15.72 -4.38 9.69
N LEU A 119 15.24 -5.50 10.21
CA LEU A 119 15.98 -6.36 11.15
C LEU A 119 16.99 -7.27 10.45
N LYS A 120 17.05 -7.25 9.11
CA LYS A 120 17.92 -8.12 8.30
C LYS A 120 17.77 -9.61 8.63
N SER A 121 16.59 -10.01 9.11
CA SER A 121 16.29 -11.40 9.46
C SER A 121 16.04 -12.28 8.22
N LYS A 122 15.77 -11.67 7.08
CA LYS A 122 15.71 -12.30 5.75
C LYS A 122 16.45 -11.42 4.76
N ILE A 123 17.50 -11.94 4.16
CA ILE A 123 18.39 -11.20 3.24
C ILE A 123 18.23 -11.56 1.76
N GLU A 124 17.26 -12.39 1.42
CA GLU A 124 17.01 -12.78 0.04
C GLU A 124 16.51 -11.62 -0.80
N TYR A 125 15.69 -10.75 -0.22
CA TYR A 125 15.20 -9.53 -0.83
C TYR A 125 14.76 -8.53 0.23
N GLY A 126 14.88 -7.23 -0.05
CA GLY A 126 14.25 -6.16 0.71
C GLY A 126 12.80 -6.02 0.32
N ARG A 127 11.92 -5.70 1.28
CA ARG A 127 10.48 -5.55 1.05
C ARG A 127 10.01 -4.20 1.55
N VAL A 128 9.36 -3.46 0.66
CA VAL A 128 8.87 -2.10 0.94
C VAL A 128 7.47 -1.91 0.36
N LEU A 129 6.61 -1.31 1.14
CA LEU A 129 5.28 -0.91 0.69
C LEU A 129 5.39 0.45 0.00
N VAL A 130 4.99 0.51 -1.26
CA VAL A 130 5.09 1.70 -2.10
C VAL A 130 3.73 2.03 -2.71
N GLU A 131 3.32 3.29 -2.63
CA GLU A 131 2.17 3.77 -3.38
C GLU A 131 2.61 4.02 -4.83
N VAL A 132 2.12 3.18 -5.73
CA VAL A 132 2.45 3.25 -7.16
C VAL A 132 1.31 3.84 -7.97
N ASP A 133 1.65 4.56 -9.03
CA ASP A 133 0.67 5.05 -10.00
C ASP A 133 0.46 3.99 -11.09
N LEU A 134 -0.75 3.48 -11.20
CA LEU A 134 -1.12 2.45 -12.18
C LEU A 134 -1.01 2.92 -13.64
N LYS A 135 -0.98 4.24 -13.87
CA LYS A 135 -0.84 4.84 -15.20
C LYS A 135 0.63 5.07 -15.58
N SER A 136 1.54 4.97 -14.62
CA SER A 136 2.97 5.15 -14.89
C SER A 136 3.65 3.86 -15.35
N ASN A 137 4.73 4.01 -16.09
CA ASN A 137 5.61 2.90 -16.41
C ASN A 137 6.47 2.60 -15.19
N LEU A 138 6.27 1.43 -14.58
CA LEU A 138 7.04 0.99 -13.44
C LEU A 138 8.39 0.42 -13.90
N PRO A 139 9.52 0.86 -13.32
CA PRO A 139 10.81 0.32 -13.64
C PRO A 139 10.94 -1.13 -13.14
N THR A 140 11.50 -2.01 -13.94
CA THR A 140 11.83 -3.38 -13.55
C THR A 140 13.25 -3.51 -13.00
N THR A 141 14.09 -2.52 -13.28
CA THR A 141 15.48 -2.47 -12.85
C THR A 141 15.85 -1.05 -12.47
N ILE A 142 16.51 -0.89 -11.34
CA ILE A 142 17.04 0.37 -10.85
C ILE A 142 18.56 0.23 -10.75
N LYS A 143 19.29 1.13 -11.42
CA LYS A 143 20.76 1.17 -11.37
C LYS A 143 21.18 2.00 -10.16
N VAL A 144 22.02 1.40 -9.33
CA VAL A 144 22.66 2.07 -8.18
C VAL A 144 24.14 2.26 -8.51
N LYS A 145 24.62 3.49 -8.35
CA LYS A 145 26.05 3.80 -8.49
C LYS A 145 26.71 3.73 -7.11
N GLY A 146 27.85 3.06 -7.02
CA GLY A 146 28.73 3.13 -5.86
C GLY A 146 29.49 4.45 -5.81
N GLU A 147 30.04 4.81 -4.65
CA GLU A 147 30.83 6.05 -4.48
C GLU A 147 32.13 6.05 -5.29
N ASP A 148 32.59 4.88 -5.76
CA ASP A 148 33.84 4.70 -6.50
C ASP A 148 33.65 4.59 -8.04
N GLU A 149 32.49 4.87 -8.53
CA GLU A 149 32.18 4.86 -9.97
C GLU A 149 31.97 6.28 -10.54
#